data_c9e6f6dca21c3e7a4fd4d5577fa0b08e
#
_entry.id   c9e6f6dca21c3e7a4fd4d5577fa0b08e
#
_cell.length_a   1.000
_cell.length_b   1.000
_cell.length_c   1.000
_cell.angle_alpha   90.00
_cell.angle_beta   90.00
_cell.angle_gamma   90.00
#
_symmetry.space_group_name_H-M   'P 1'
#
loop_
_entity.id
_entity.type
_entity.pdbx_description
1 polymer ?
#
loop_
_entity_poly.entity_id
_entity_poly.type
_entity_poly.pdbx_seq_one_letter_code
_entity_poly.pdbx_strand_id
1 'polypeptide(L)'
;MNGANVDHLVDLLGRWASGRGPLYLLLAARLRALVDDGVLPPGELLPPDRVLARRLAVGRGTVVAAYELLQREGRVMRRQGSGTRVAELDLPATRTGDGVTANPLLLHILHPPDGVTLLTCAAPDEPPPELAEAYEEAAGRLAGMRDLGYQPVGQPDLREAVAAYYRRRGVPTSAAEIIVTNGAQQALTLLTGLLVSPGDRVLTESPTYPGALEVFRHAAAAIRPVTLDPRETLSPGEPPARRSAPVDLVRAVRERPALLYTVPTASNPTGSVMDGPARRRLAALAAEHDLPVIDDEVSAELCFDGDTPAPLTAYTTGEQVVTIAS
;
A
#
# COMPACT_ATOMS: atom_id res chain seq x y z
N MET A 1 -13.79 12.31 -32.87
CA MET A 1 -14.07 11.53 -31.66
C MET A 1 -15.54 11.69 -31.33
N ASN A 2 -16.28 10.58 -31.28
CA ASN A 2 -17.72 10.60 -31.02
C ASN A 2 -17.98 10.90 -29.54
N GLY A 3 -19.05 11.68 -29.24
CA GLY A 3 -19.48 12.01 -27.89
C GLY A 3 -19.68 10.78 -26.96
N ALA A 4 -19.98 9.63 -27.54
CA ALA A 4 -20.15 8.37 -26.83
C ALA A 4 -18.91 7.92 -26.00
N ASN A 5 -17.69 8.22 -26.44
CA ASN A 5 -16.48 7.83 -25.72
C ASN A 5 -16.23 8.73 -24.48
N VAL A 6 -16.64 9.99 -24.52
CA VAL A 6 -16.47 10.89 -23.36
C VAL A 6 -17.48 10.57 -22.27
N ASP A 7 -18.72 10.26 -22.64
CA ASP A 7 -19.79 9.92 -21.71
C ASP A 7 -19.47 8.60 -20.99
N HIS A 8 -18.99 7.61 -21.73
CA HIS A 8 -18.53 6.35 -21.14
C HIS A 8 -17.38 6.55 -20.13
N LEU A 9 -16.39 7.39 -20.43
CA LEU A 9 -15.35 7.70 -19.46
C LEU A 9 -15.89 8.39 -18.21
N VAL A 10 -16.84 9.32 -18.37
CA VAL A 10 -17.47 9.99 -17.22
C VAL A 10 -18.24 9.02 -16.34
N ASP A 11 -18.94 8.04 -16.94
CA ASP A 11 -19.61 6.97 -16.20
C ASP A 11 -18.62 6.09 -15.43
N LEU A 12 -17.48 5.72 -16.05
CA LEU A 12 -16.40 4.96 -15.41
C LEU A 12 -15.73 5.73 -14.26
N LEU A 13 -15.60 7.03 -14.37
CA LEU A 13 -15.07 7.87 -13.31
C LEU A 13 -15.98 7.87 -12.06
N GLY A 14 -17.29 7.80 -12.22
CA GLY A 14 -18.24 7.75 -11.11
C GLY A 14 -18.10 8.93 -10.15
N ARG A 15 -18.09 8.67 -8.85
CA ARG A 15 -17.98 9.73 -7.81
C ARG A 15 -16.52 10.12 -7.53
N TRP A 16 -15.72 10.35 -8.55
CA TRP A 16 -14.29 10.65 -8.43
C TRP A 16 -13.96 11.89 -7.56
N ALA A 17 -14.87 12.85 -7.44
CA ALA A 17 -14.68 14.11 -6.71
C ALA A 17 -15.12 14.04 -5.23
N SER A 18 -15.50 12.87 -4.71
CA SER A 18 -16.03 12.73 -3.33
C SER A 18 -14.94 12.73 -2.24
N GLY A 19 -13.66 12.69 -2.61
CA GLY A 19 -12.52 12.72 -1.69
C GLY A 19 -12.18 14.14 -1.20
N ARG A 20 -11.30 14.21 -0.17
CA ARG A 20 -10.69 15.48 0.26
C ARG A 20 -9.45 15.77 -0.58
N GLY A 21 -9.22 17.04 -0.94
CA GLY A 21 -8.01 17.47 -1.63
C GLY A 21 -8.25 18.14 -2.99
N PRO A 22 -7.17 18.51 -3.71
CA PRO A 22 -7.27 19.16 -5.00
C PRO A 22 -7.91 18.27 -6.07
N LEU A 23 -8.88 18.80 -6.81
CA LEU A 23 -9.65 18.04 -7.79
C LEU A 23 -8.77 17.35 -8.86
N TYR A 24 -7.64 17.94 -9.25
CA TYR A 24 -6.77 17.33 -10.25
C TYR A 24 -6.08 16.05 -9.72
N LEU A 25 -5.79 15.98 -8.41
CA LEU A 25 -5.24 14.77 -7.78
C LEU A 25 -6.29 13.66 -7.72
N LEU A 26 -7.52 13.99 -7.33
CA LEU A 26 -8.63 13.05 -7.30
C LEU A 26 -8.93 12.48 -8.69
N LEU A 27 -8.94 13.35 -9.71
CA LEU A 27 -9.14 12.94 -11.10
C LEU A 27 -8.00 12.06 -11.59
N ALA A 28 -6.74 12.42 -11.30
CA ALA A 28 -5.59 11.62 -11.67
C ALA A 28 -5.59 10.26 -10.97
N ALA A 29 -5.93 10.20 -9.69
CA ALA A 29 -6.04 8.96 -8.93
C ALA A 29 -7.08 8.01 -9.55
N ARG A 30 -8.26 8.53 -9.89
CA ARG A 30 -9.31 7.72 -10.50
C ARG A 30 -8.95 7.24 -11.90
N LEU A 31 -8.38 8.11 -12.74
CA LEU A 31 -7.89 7.73 -14.08
C LEU A 31 -6.76 6.69 -13.99
N ARG A 32 -5.85 6.85 -13.04
CA ARG A 32 -4.78 5.88 -12.76
C ARG A 32 -5.36 4.52 -12.43
N ALA A 33 -6.32 4.44 -11.51
CA ALA A 33 -7.00 3.19 -11.18
C ALA A 33 -7.61 2.53 -12.43
N LEU A 34 -8.33 3.29 -13.27
CA LEU A 34 -8.92 2.77 -14.50
C LEU A 34 -7.87 2.25 -15.51
N VAL A 35 -6.68 2.87 -15.56
CA VAL A 35 -5.56 2.40 -16.39
C VAL A 35 -4.93 1.15 -15.78
N ASP A 36 -4.65 1.17 -14.48
CA ASP A 36 -3.99 0.07 -13.78
C ASP A 36 -4.87 -1.19 -13.72
N ASP A 37 -6.20 -1.01 -13.59
CA ASP A 37 -7.20 -2.08 -13.66
C ASP A 37 -7.46 -2.56 -15.10
N GLY A 38 -6.83 -1.95 -16.12
CA GLY A 38 -7.00 -2.29 -17.53
C GLY A 38 -8.37 -1.92 -18.12
N VAL A 39 -9.20 -1.21 -17.37
CA VAL A 39 -10.51 -0.69 -17.85
C VAL A 39 -10.30 0.32 -18.96
N LEU A 40 -9.22 1.11 -18.88
CA LEU A 40 -8.71 1.93 -19.99
C LEU A 40 -7.49 1.21 -20.59
N PRO A 41 -7.66 0.49 -21.70
CA PRO A 41 -6.58 -0.33 -22.25
C PRO A 41 -5.44 0.51 -22.84
N PRO A 42 -4.22 -0.06 -22.95
CA PRO A 42 -3.10 0.58 -23.61
C PRO A 42 -3.45 1.08 -25.02
N GLY A 43 -2.97 2.27 -25.35
CA GLY A 43 -3.25 2.93 -26.64
C GLY A 43 -4.59 3.64 -26.72
N GLU A 44 -5.50 3.48 -25.75
CA GLU A 44 -6.78 4.17 -25.74
C GLU A 44 -6.62 5.69 -25.72
N LEU A 45 -7.39 6.36 -26.57
CA LEU A 45 -7.36 7.81 -26.70
C LEU A 45 -8.25 8.45 -25.63
N LEU A 46 -7.64 9.16 -24.70
CA LEU A 46 -8.36 9.95 -23.71
C LEU A 46 -8.97 11.22 -24.34
N PRO A 47 -10.11 11.69 -23.81
CA PRO A 47 -10.75 12.91 -24.31
C PRO A 47 -9.80 14.12 -24.21
N PRO A 48 -9.90 15.08 -25.15
CA PRO A 48 -9.21 16.36 -25.03
C PRO A 48 -9.57 17.06 -23.72
N ASP A 49 -8.57 17.69 -23.10
CA ASP A 49 -8.71 18.38 -21.82
C ASP A 49 -9.93 19.34 -21.75
N ARG A 50 -10.19 20.09 -22.83
CA ARG A 50 -11.36 21.01 -22.90
C ARG A 50 -12.70 20.27 -22.90
N VAL A 51 -12.75 19.11 -23.52
CA VAL A 51 -13.96 18.31 -23.65
C VAL A 51 -14.27 17.63 -22.32
N LEU A 52 -13.29 16.99 -21.74
CA LEU A 52 -13.43 16.32 -20.43
C LEU A 52 -13.75 17.32 -19.32
N ALA A 53 -13.06 18.48 -19.29
CA ALA A 53 -13.33 19.54 -18.30
C ALA A 53 -14.78 20.02 -18.34
N ARG A 54 -15.33 20.21 -19.54
CA ARG A 54 -16.73 20.61 -19.72
C ARG A 54 -17.71 19.55 -19.22
N ARG A 55 -17.43 18.28 -19.51
CA ARG A 55 -18.32 17.17 -19.10
C ARG A 55 -18.29 16.92 -17.60
N LEU A 56 -17.14 17.10 -16.97
CA LEU A 56 -16.97 16.97 -15.52
C LEU A 56 -17.35 18.24 -14.74
N ALA A 57 -17.73 19.32 -15.43
CA ALA A 57 -18.02 20.64 -14.84
C ALA A 57 -16.87 21.19 -13.98
N VAL A 58 -15.62 21.01 -14.43
CA VAL A 58 -14.42 21.50 -13.75
C VAL A 58 -13.61 22.45 -14.63
N GLY A 59 -12.68 23.19 -14.03
CA GLY A 59 -11.74 24.03 -14.77
C GLY A 59 -10.84 23.18 -15.69
N ARG A 60 -10.52 23.71 -16.89
CA ARG A 60 -9.58 23.06 -17.83
C ARG A 60 -8.24 22.74 -17.17
N GLY A 61 -7.74 23.64 -16.32
CA GLY A 61 -6.49 23.46 -15.57
C GLY A 61 -6.48 22.20 -14.72
N THR A 62 -7.62 21.79 -14.16
CA THR A 62 -7.78 20.56 -13.38
C THR A 62 -7.47 19.32 -14.24
N VAL A 63 -8.03 19.25 -15.45
CA VAL A 63 -7.79 18.11 -16.36
C VAL A 63 -6.37 18.11 -16.91
N VAL A 64 -5.86 19.30 -17.26
CA VAL A 64 -4.45 19.44 -17.73
C VAL A 64 -3.48 18.95 -16.66
N ALA A 65 -3.64 19.41 -15.40
CA ALA A 65 -2.78 19.00 -14.30
C ALA A 65 -2.89 17.49 -13.99
N ALA A 66 -4.09 16.92 -14.09
CA ALA A 66 -4.29 15.47 -13.93
C ALA A 66 -3.56 14.68 -15.03
N TYR A 67 -3.69 15.09 -16.29
CA TYR A 67 -3.00 14.42 -17.40
C TYR A 67 -1.47 14.59 -17.36
N GLU A 68 -0.98 15.74 -16.90
CA GLU A 68 0.45 15.97 -16.70
C GLU A 68 1.02 15.09 -15.57
N LEU A 69 0.25 14.88 -14.52
CA LEU A 69 0.63 13.98 -13.44
C LEU A 69 0.74 12.53 -13.97
N LEU A 70 -0.29 12.04 -14.64
CA LEU A 70 -0.29 10.70 -15.25
C LEU A 70 0.81 10.52 -16.31
N GLN A 71 1.16 11.58 -17.04
CA GLN A 71 2.28 11.55 -18.00
C GLN A 71 3.63 11.42 -17.29
N ARG A 72 3.84 12.13 -16.19
CA ARG A 72 5.06 12.01 -15.36
C ARG A 72 5.19 10.60 -14.73
N GLU A 73 4.07 9.97 -14.45
CA GLU A 73 4.00 8.60 -13.94
C GLU A 73 4.12 7.54 -15.05
N GLY A 74 4.22 7.96 -16.32
CA GLY A 74 4.30 7.05 -17.47
C GLY A 74 3.00 6.32 -17.80
N ARG A 75 1.85 6.74 -17.21
CA ARG A 75 0.54 6.11 -17.43
C ARG A 75 -0.13 6.58 -18.72
N VAL A 76 0.19 7.78 -19.17
CA VAL A 76 -0.30 8.32 -20.44
C VAL A 76 0.82 8.96 -21.22
N MET A 77 0.68 8.97 -22.55
CA MET A 77 1.56 9.66 -23.48
C MET A 77 0.81 10.78 -24.18
N ARG A 78 1.38 11.97 -24.21
CA ARG A 78 0.88 13.11 -24.97
C ARG A 78 1.76 13.33 -26.21
N ARG A 79 1.16 13.31 -27.38
CA ARG A 79 1.84 13.70 -28.63
C ARG A 79 1.13 14.90 -29.24
N GLN A 80 1.90 15.91 -29.60
CA GLN A 80 1.37 17.10 -30.26
C GLN A 80 0.62 16.70 -31.55
N GLY A 81 -0.64 17.11 -31.69
CA GLY A 81 -1.49 16.75 -32.82
C GLY A 81 -2.21 15.39 -32.71
N SER A 82 -1.77 14.45 -31.84
CA SER A 82 -2.35 13.10 -31.72
C SER A 82 -3.14 12.88 -30.43
N GLY A 83 -3.18 13.85 -29.51
CA GLY A 83 -3.91 13.80 -28.27
C GLY A 83 -3.17 13.10 -27.13
N THR A 84 -3.92 12.72 -26.08
CA THR A 84 -3.43 11.97 -24.92
C THR A 84 -3.91 10.53 -25.03
N ARG A 85 -2.98 9.58 -24.95
CA ARG A 85 -3.30 8.13 -24.98
C ARG A 85 -2.79 7.45 -23.73
N VAL A 86 -3.47 6.39 -23.32
CA VAL A 86 -2.94 5.46 -22.32
C VAL A 86 -1.62 4.89 -22.83
N ALA A 87 -0.60 4.90 -22.01
CA ALA A 87 0.72 4.40 -22.39
C ALA A 87 0.67 2.88 -22.63
N GLU A 88 1.43 2.40 -23.61
CA GLU A 88 1.72 0.99 -23.74
C GLU A 88 2.74 0.65 -22.65
N LEU A 89 2.25 0.16 -21.52
CA LEU A 89 3.10 -0.42 -20.51
C LEU A 89 3.48 -1.82 -21.01
N ASP A 90 4.76 -2.12 -21.09
CA ASP A 90 5.29 -3.48 -21.35
C ASP A 90 5.02 -4.42 -20.13
N LEU A 91 3.82 -4.37 -19.61
CA LEU A 91 3.35 -5.34 -18.65
C LEU A 91 2.55 -6.39 -19.45
N PRO A 92 2.85 -7.69 -19.28
CA PRO A 92 2.07 -8.71 -19.93
C PRO A 92 0.61 -8.60 -19.45
N ALA A 93 -0.25 -8.08 -20.31
CA ALA A 93 -1.67 -8.02 -20.06
C ALA A 93 -2.23 -9.47 -20.16
N THR A 94 -2.32 -10.15 -19.05
CA THR A 94 -3.03 -11.43 -18.96
C THR A 94 -4.52 -11.14 -18.91
N ARG A 95 -5.18 -11.20 -20.06
CA ARG A 95 -6.64 -11.25 -20.16
C ARG A 95 -7.08 -12.62 -19.65
N THR A 96 -7.66 -12.67 -18.47
CA THR A 96 -8.51 -13.82 -18.10
C THR A 96 -9.83 -13.70 -18.86
N GLY A 97 -10.32 -14.82 -19.41
CA GLY A 97 -11.48 -14.87 -20.32
C GLY A 97 -12.79 -14.35 -19.76
N ASP A 98 -12.88 -14.01 -18.48
CA ASP A 98 -14.11 -13.63 -17.77
C ASP A 98 -14.25 -12.11 -17.52
N GLY A 99 -13.43 -11.28 -18.14
CA GLY A 99 -13.59 -9.82 -18.06
C GLY A 99 -13.20 -9.18 -16.71
N VAL A 100 -12.71 -9.96 -15.75
CA VAL A 100 -12.17 -9.47 -14.48
C VAL A 100 -10.71 -9.10 -14.70
N THR A 101 -10.42 -7.82 -14.68
CA THR A 101 -9.04 -7.32 -14.70
C THR A 101 -8.48 -7.44 -13.29
N ALA A 102 -7.85 -8.56 -12.98
CA ALA A 102 -7.13 -8.72 -11.72
C ALA A 102 -5.78 -8.00 -11.81
N ASN A 103 -5.31 -7.48 -10.66
CA ASN A 103 -3.97 -6.94 -10.54
C ASN A 103 -2.94 -7.95 -11.10
N PRO A 104 -2.05 -7.55 -12.04
CA PRO A 104 -1.08 -8.47 -12.64
C PRO A 104 -0.21 -9.20 -11.60
N LEU A 105 0.09 -8.57 -10.46
CA LEU A 105 0.84 -9.19 -9.37
C LEU A 105 0.05 -10.37 -8.75
N LEU A 106 -1.25 -10.17 -8.49
CA LEU A 106 -2.12 -11.22 -7.96
C LEU A 106 -2.34 -12.35 -8.97
N LEU A 107 -2.42 -12.04 -10.26
CA LEU A 107 -2.57 -13.05 -11.31
C LEU A 107 -1.38 -14.00 -11.38
N HIS A 108 -0.15 -13.49 -11.23
CA HIS A 108 1.05 -14.33 -11.17
C HIS A 108 1.10 -15.23 -9.94
N ILE A 109 0.52 -14.78 -8.81
CA ILE A 109 0.42 -15.60 -7.59
C ILE A 109 -0.65 -16.70 -7.77
N LEU A 110 -1.81 -16.37 -8.36
CA LEU A 110 -2.93 -17.27 -8.52
C LEU A 110 -2.75 -18.26 -9.69
N HIS A 111 -2.06 -17.85 -10.74
CA HIS A 111 -1.84 -18.62 -11.96
C HIS A 111 -0.37 -18.54 -12.39
N PRO A 112 0.54 -19.23 -11.67
CA PRO A 112 1.95 -19.27 -12.05
C PRO A 112 2.12 -19.92 -13.42
N PRO A 113 2.98 -19.38 -14.30
CA PRO A 113 3.34 -20.04 -15.54
C PRO A 113 3.99 -21.41 -15.29
N ASP A 114 3.68 -22.40 -16.15
CA ASP A 114 4.27 -23.73 -16.03
C ASP A 114 5.80 -23.70 -16.04
N GLY A 115 6.42 -24.41 -15.12
CA GLY A 115 7.88 -24.55 -15.02
C GLY A 115 8.60 -23.33 -14.42
N VAL A 116 7.88 -22.37 -13.85
CA VAL A 116 8.45 -21.21 -13.15
C VAL A 116 8.35 -21.41 -11.64
N THR A 117 9.47 -21.26 -10.92
CA THR A 117 9.47 -21.19 -9.46
C THR A 117 9.11 -19.77 -9.04
N LEU A 118 7.99 -19.61 -8.32
CA LEU A 118 7.57 -18.32 -7.80
C LEU A 118 8.31 -17.99 -6.51
N LEU A 119 9.02 -16.86 -6.51
CA LEU A 119 9.60 -16.25 -5.31
C LEU A 119 8.86 -14.97 -4.88
N THR A 120 7.62 -14.83 -5.31
CA THR A 120 6.80 -13.61 -5.10
C THR A 120 5.78 -13.74 -3.97
N CYS A 121 5.65 -14.94 -3.40
CA CYS A 121 4.70 -15.23 -2.32
C CYS A 121 5.44 -15.90 -1.14
N ALA A 122 5.20 -15.39 0.06
CA ALA A 122 5.72 -15.97 1.30
C ALA A 122 4.70 -16.87 2.00
N ALA A 123 3.63 -17.30 1.31
CA ALA A 123 2.65 -18.23 1.86
C ALA A 123 3.19 -19.66 1.83
N PRO A 124 2.92 -20.47 2.87
CA PRO A 124 3.22 -21.91 2.83
C PRO A 124 2.34 -22.61 1.79
N ASP A 125 2.89 -23.65 1.14
CA ASP A 125 2.16 -24.44 0.15
C ASP A 125 1.00 -25.24 0.77
N GLU A 126 1.15 -25.64 2.04
CA GLU A 126 0.15 -26.37 2.79
C GLU A 126 -0.11 -25.71 4.15
N PRO A 127 -1.38 -25.67 4.61
CA PRO A 127 -1.69 -25.18 5.96
C PRO A 127 -1.07 -26.11 7.01
N PRO A 128 -0.56 -25.55 8.13
CA PRO A 128 -0.02 -26.36 9.22
C PRO A 128 -1.12 -27.24 9.82
N PRO A 129 -0.83 -28.51 10.21
CA PRO A 129 -1.83 -29.46 10.73
C PRO A 129 -2.55 -28.94 11.98
N GLU A 130 -1.88 -28.14 12.81
CA GLU A 130 -2.44 -27.51 14.01
C GLU A 130 -3.62 -26.58 13.70
N LEU A 131 -3.68 -26.07 12.48
CA LEU A 131 -4.77 -25.20 12.05
C LEU A 131 -6.11 -25.96 12.00
N ALA A 132 -6.10 -27.24 11.60
CA ALA A 132 -7.32 -28.06 11.57
C ALA A 132 -7.90 -28.25 12.99
N GLU A 133 -7.04 -28.56 13.97
CA GLU A 133 -7.44 -28.70 15.38
C GLU A 133 -7.98 -27.38 15.92
N ALA A 134 -7.34 -26.25 15.60
CA ALA A 134 -7.81 -24.93 16.02
C ALA A 134 -9.18 -24.58 15.44
N TYR A 135 -9.44 -24.95 14.18
CA TYR A 135 -10.76 -24.74 13.56
C TYR A 135 -11.85 -25.62 14.20
N GLU A 136 -11.57 -26.87 14.54
CA GLU A 136 -12.53 -27.76 15.20
C GLU A 136 -12.89 -27.18 16.60
N GLU A 137 -11.92 -26.76 17.36
CA GLU A 137 -12.16 -26.12 18.67
C GLU A 137 -12.94 -24.82 18.53
N ALA A 138 -12.59 -23.96 17.57
CA ALA A 138 -13.27 -22.71 17.31
C ALA A 138 -14.73 -22.92 16.87
N ALA A 139 -15.01 -23.92 16.03
CA ALA A 139 -16.36 -24.27 15.61
C ALA A 139 -17.23 -24.71 16.78
N GLY A 140 -16.67 -25.49 17.73
CA GLY A 140 -17.36 -25.89 18.96
C GLY A 140 -17.71 -24.69 19.85
N ARG A 141 -16.81 -23.72 19.99
CA ARG A 141 -17.05 -22.48 20.72
C ARG A 141 -18.11 -21.62 20.04
N LEU A 142 -18.03 -21.47 18.73
CA LEU A 142 -18.97 -20.67 17.92
C LEU A 142 -20.41 -21.16 18.07
N ALA A 143 -20.63 -22.49 18.11
CA ALA A 143 -21.96 -23.08 18.30
C ALA A 143 -22.62 -22.74 19.67
N GLY A 144 -21.80 -22.38 20.67
CA GLY A 144 -22.27 -21.96 22.01
C GLY A 144 -22.41 -20.44 22.18
N MET A 145 -21.98 -19.64 21.22
CA MET A 145 -22.07 -18.18 21.31
C MET A 145 -23.52 -17.69 21.16
N ARG A 146 -23.91 -16.76 22.07
CA ARG A 146 -25.22 -16.14 22.07
C ARG A 146 -25.11 -14.63 21.83
N ASP A 147 -24.40 -14.25 20.76
CA ASP A 147 -24.34 -12.86 20.34
C ASP A 147 -24.88 -12.69 18.91
N LEU A 148 -25.00 -11.46 18.46
CA LEU A 148 -25.48 -11.14 17.11
C LEU A 148 -24.42 -11.36 16.00
N GLY A 149 -23.19 -11.79 16.37
CA GLY A 149 -22.08 -12.01 15.45
C GLY A 149 -21.40 -10.72 14.95
N TYR A 150 -21.81 -9.55 15.42
CA TYR A 150 -21.18 -8.28 15.05
C TYR A 150 -20.07 -7.92 16.04
N GLN A 151 -18.82 -8.07 15.59
CA GLN A 151 -17.63 -7.73 16.37
C GLN A 151 -16.78 -6.69 15.59
N PRO A 152 -17.16 -5.41 15.59
CA PRO A 152 -16.55 -4.38 14.71
C PRO A 152 -15.05 -4.21 14.88
N VAL A 153 -14.52 -4.52 16.07
CA VAL A 153 -13.09 -4.43 16.40
C VAL A 153 -12.44 -5.81 16.59
N GLY A 154 -13.18 -6.87 16.38
CA GLY A 154 -12.76 -8.26 16.57
C GLY A 154 -13.19 -8.88 17.90
N GLN A 155 -13.15 -10.21 17.95
CA GLN A 155 -13.51 -11.00 19.12
C GLN A 155 -12.65 -10.62 20.34
N PRO A 156 -13.26 -10.42 21.54
CA PRO A 156 -12.52 -9.99 22.73
C PRO A 156 -11.38 -10.94 23.10
N ASP A 157 -11.62 -12.25 23.05
CA ASP A 157 -10.60 -13.27 23.39
C ASP A 157 -9.42 -13.23 22.43
N LEU A 158 -9.66 -13.04 21.12
CA LEU A 158 -8.60 -12.88 20.13
C LEU A 158 -7.79 -11.61 20.39
N ARG A 159 -8.47 -10.49 20.67
CA ARG A 159 -7.80 -9.22 20.95
C ARG A 159 -6.91 -9.32 22.19
N GLU A 160 -7.38 -10.00 23.26
CA GLU A 160 -6.58 -10.25 24.45
C GLU A 160 -5.40 -11.18 24.16
N ALA A 161 -5.59 -12.24 23.37
CA ALA A 161 -4.51 -13.14 22.97
C ALA A 161 -3.42 -12.39 22.18
N VAL A 162 -3.82 -11.53 21.23
CA VAL A 162 -2.90 -10.68 20.46
C VAL A 162 -2.18 -9.67 21.38
N ALA A 163 -2.91 -9.01 22.27
CA ALA A 163 -2.30 -8.10 23.24
C ALA A 163 -1.29 -8.83 24.14
N ALA A 164 -1.61 -10.04 24.61
CA ALA A 164 -0.71 -10.87 25.41
C ALA A 164 0.56 -11.28 24.62
N TYR A 165 0.42 -11.57 23.31
CA TYR A 165 1.55 -11.86 22.44
C TYR A 165 2.49 -10.64 22.34
N TYR A 166 1.99 -9.45 22.10
CA TYR A 166 2.79 -8.23 22.00
C TYR A 166 3.41 -7.81 23.33
N ARG A 167 2.71 -8.00 24.46
CA ARG A 167 3.28 -7.76 25.80
C ARG A 167 4.52 -8.62 26.06
N ARG A 168 4.50 -9.91 25.63
CA ARG A 168 5.70 -10.78 25.73
C ARG A 168 6.86 -10.27 24.86
N ARG A 169 6.58 -9.55 23.77
CA ARG A 169 7.57 -8.89 22.90
C ARG A 169 7.94 -7.47 23.37
N GLY A 170 7.56 -7.08 24.58
CA GLY A 170 7.95 -5.81 25.20
C GLY A 170 7.07 -4.60 24.84
N VAL A 171 5.91 -4.82 24.21
CA VAL A 171 4.95 -3.72 23.90
C VAL A 171 3.95 -3.59 25.04
N PRO A 172 3.87 -2.43 25.73
CA PRO A 172 2.85 -2.19 26.77
C PRO A 172 1.49 -1.92 26.08
N THR A 173 0.72 -2.97 25.85
CA THR A 173 -0.58 -2.88 25.17
C THR A 173 -1.69 -3.67 25.86
N SER A 174 -2.92 -3.36 25.53
CA SER A 174 -4.14 -3.99 26.03
C SER A 174 -5.08 -4.38 24.90
N ALA A 175 -6.08 -5.23 25.17
CA ALA A 175 -7.10 -5.58 24.19
C ALA A 175 -7.85 -4.37 23.63
N ALA A 176 -7.92 -3.25 24.37
CA ALA A 176 -8.58 -2.03 23.90
C ALA A 176 -7.86 -1.37 22.71
N GLU A 177 -6.56 -1.62 22.56
CA GLU A 177 -5.70 -1.07 21.49
C GLU A 177 -5.54 -2.01 20.30
N ILE A 178 -6.19 -3.18 20.33
CA ILE A 178 -6.14 -4.16 19.24
C ILE A 178 -7.41 -4.09 18.40
N ILE A 179 -7.23 -3.99 17.09
CA ILE A 179 -8.31 -4.09 16.10
C ILE A 179 -7.99 -5.25 15.15
N VAL A 180 -8.94 -6.17 15.00
CA VAL A 180 -8.82 -7.28 14.05
C VAL A 180 -9.37 -6.87 12.70
N THR A 181 -8.61 -7.13 11.65
CA THR A 181 -8.96 -6.81 10.26
C THR A 181 -8.84 -8.06 9.38
N ASN A 182 -9.29 -7.98 8.13
CA ASN A 182 -9.06 -9.03 7.12
C ASN A 182 -7.63 -8.93 6.57
N GLY A 183 -6.65 -9.23 7.45
CA GLY A 183 -5.23 -9.17 7.13
C GLY A 183 -4.65 -7.75 7.08
N ALA A 184 -3.33 -7.68 6.96
CA ALA A 184 -2.57 -6.42 6.98
C ALA A 184 -2.95 -5.46 5.84
N GLN A 185 -3.38 -5.97 4.69
CA GLN A 185 -3.79 -5.13 3.56
C GLN A 185 -5.02 -4.27 3.88
N GLN A 186 -5.99 -4.81 4.63
CA GLN A 186 -7.14 -4.03 5.10
C GLN A 186 -6.70 -3.03 6.18
N ALA A 187 -5.85 -3.44 7.12
CA ALA A 187 -5.32 -2.54 8.15
C ALA A 187 -4.61 -1.34 7.51
N LEU A 188 -3.74 -1.60 6.53
CA LEU A 188 -3.03 -0.58 5.78
C LEU A 188 -3.97 0.37 5.03
N THR A 189 -5.02 -0.16 4.42
CA THR A 189 -6.05 0.65 3.73
C THR A 189 -6.79 1.56 4.70
N LEU A 190 -7.18 1.06 5.87
CA LEU A 190 -7.87 1.84 6.91
C LEU A 190 -6.98 2.95 7.47
N LEU A 191 -5.72 2.63 7.82
CA LEU A 191 -4.75 3.60 8.33
C LEU A 191 -4.44 4.67 7.29
N THR A 192 -4.25 4.28 6.03
CA THR A 192 -4.03 5.25 4.94
C THR A 192 -5.23 6.18 4.77
N GLY A 193 -6.45 5.62 4.79
CA GLY A 193 -7.67 6.43 4.69
C GLY A 193 -7.87 7.40 5.87
N LEU A 194 -7.33 7.08 7.03
CA LEU A 194 -7.37 7.93 8.23
C LEU A 194 -6.30 9.03 8.20
N LEU A 195 -5.06 8.68 7.82
CA LEU A 195 -3.87 9.52 8.01
C LEU A 195 -3.47 10.31 6.77
N VAL A 196 -3.86 9.86 5.57
CA VAL A 196 -3.34 10.40 4.30
C VAL A 196 -4.46 11.05 3.49
N SER A 197 -4.27 12.31 3.14
CA SER A 197 -5.09 13.04 2.16
C SER A 197 -4.43 13.03 0.78
N PRO A 198 -5.20 13.16 -0.32
CA PRO A 198 -4.64 13.26 -1.66
C PRO A 198 -3.59 14.37 -1.78
N GLY A 199 -2.40 14.02 -2.25
CA GLY A 199 -1.24 14.91 -2.37
C GLY A 199 -0.32 14.95 -1.16
N ASP A 200 -0.70 14.35 -0.04
CA ASP A 200 0.17 14.24 1.12
C ASP A 200 1.38 13.35 0.81
N ARG A 201 2.51 13.67 1.45
CA ARG A 201 3.71 12.86 1.30
C ARG A 201 3.65 11.65 2.21
N VAL A 202 3.88 10.48 1.61
CA VAL A 202 4.09 9.23 2.34
C VAL A 202 5.52 8.77 2.11
N LEU A 203 6.25 8.60 3.19
CA LEU A 203 7.61 8.06 3.15
C LEU A 203 7.56 6.54 3.14
N THR A 204 8.39 5.91 2.32
CA THR A 204 8.54 4.44 2.26
C THR A 204 9.99 4.05 2.10
N GLU A 205 10.35 2.88 2.56
CA GLU A 205 11.62 2.28 2.16
C GLU A 205 11.67 2.03 0.65
N SER A 206 12.86 1.82 0.11
CA SER A 206 13.07 1.49 -1.30
C SER A 206 14.21 0.48 -1.45
N PRO A 207 13.90 -0.78 -1.83
CA PRO A 207 12.58 -1.33 -2.16
C PRO A 207 11.66 -1.52 -0.95
N THR A 208 10.35 -1.73 -1.19
CA THR A 208 9.36 -2.03 -0.16
C THR A 208 8.22 -2.90 -0.71
N TYR A 209 7.29 -3.31 0.15
CA TYR A 209 6.13 -4.12 -0.21
C TYR A 209 5.24 -3.43 -1.27
N PRO A 210 5.04 -4.05 -2.44
CA PRO A 210 4.29 -3.43 -3.54
C PRO A 210 2.81 -3.18 -3.21
N GLY A 211 2.19 -4.01 -2.36
CA GLY A 211 0.81 -3.81 -1.92
C GLY A 211 0.61 -2.50 -1.14
N ALA A 212 1.62 -2.07 -0.36
CA ALA A 212 1.59 -0.77 0.30
C ALA A 212 1.63 0.39 -0.72
N LEU A 213 2.50 0.27 -1.73
CA LEU A 213 2.59 1.27 -2.79
C LEU A 213 1.26 1.43 -3.55
N GLU A 214 0.52 0.35 -3.74
CA GLU A 214 -0.80 0.39 -4.37
C GLU A 214 -1.81 1.16 -3.51
N VAL A 215 -1.89 0.85 -2.22
CA VAL A 215 -2.78 1.56 -1.29
C VAL A 215 -2.47 3.06 -1.28
N PHE A 216 -1.20 3.45 -1.20
CA PHE A 216 -0.81 4.87 -1.22
C PHE A 216 -1.11 5.55 -2.55
N ARG A 217 -0.95 4.85 -3.68
CA ARG A 217 -1.33 5.36 -5.01
C ARG A 217 -2.84 5.56 -5.13
N HIS A 218 -3.65 4.62 -4.61
CA HIS A 218 -5.11 4.76 -4.58
C HIS A 218 -5.57 5.96 -3.73
N ALA A 219 -4.87 6.23 -2.64
CA ALA A 219 -5.08 7.42 -1.83
C ALA A 219 -4.56 8.72 -2.48
N ALA A 220 -4.01 8.66 -3.70
CA ALA A 220 -3.37 9.77 -4.40
C ALA A 220 -2.22 10.41 -3.60
N ALA A 221 -1.52 9.63 -2.78
CA ALA A 221 -0.38 10.10 -2.02
C ALA A 221 0.84 10.40 -2.91
N ALA A 222 1.67 11.35 -2.49
CA ALA A 222 2.97 11.61 -3.07
C ALA A 222 4.02 10.72 -2.40
N ILE A 223 4.26 9.53 -2.96
CA ILE A 223 5.20 8.55 -2.41
C ILE A 223 6.64 9.09 -2.55
N ARG A 224 7.40 9.03 -1.45
CA ARG A 224 8.79 9.46 -1.36
C ARG A 224 9.65 8.34 -0.78
N PRO A 225 10.56 7.74 -1.55
CA PRO A 225 11.49 6.75 -1.03
C PRO A 225 12.50 7.41 -0.08
N VAL A 226 12.78 6.72 1.02
CA VAL A 226 13.79 7.10 2.02
C VAL A 226 14.68 5.91 2.34
N THR A 227 15.91 6.18 2.81
CA THR A 227 16.79 5.18 3.40
C THR A 227 16.67 5.26 4.90
N LEU A 228 16.34 4.15 5.55
CA LEU A 228 16.25 4.06 7.01
C LEU A 228 17.59 3.66 7.65
N ASP A 229 18.40 2.85 6.97
CA ASP A 229 19.78 2.54 7.38
C ASP A 229 20.78 3.14 6.38
N PRO A 230 21.66 4.05 6.82
CA PRO A 230 22.73 4.61 5.97
C PRO A 230 23.72 3.55 5.47
N ARG A 231 23.74 2.34 6.08
CA ARG A 231 24.59 1.21 5.68
C ARG A 231 23.98 0.37 4.56
N GLU A 232 22.68 0.49 4.29
CA GLU A 232 22.04 -0.10 3.11
C GLU A 232 22.46 0.65 1.85
N THR A 233 23.73 0.53 1.49
CA THR A 233 24.21 0.92 0.16
C THR A 233 23.66 -0.08 -0.84
N LEU A 234 22.94 0.45 -1.83
CA LEU A 234 22.41 -0.27 -2.99
C LEU A 234 23.36 -1.37 -3.47
N SER A 235 22.81 -2.53 -3.80
CA SER A 235 23.56 -3.68 -4.31
C SER A 235 24.55 -3.28 -5.41
N PRO A 236 25.80 -3.79 -5.39
CA PRO A 236 26.75 -3.53 -6.46
C PRO A 236 26.20 -4.06 -7.80
N GLY A 237 25.97 -3.18 -8.77
CA GLY A 237 25.54 -3.57 -10.12
C GLY A 237 24.31 -2.85 -10.67
N GLU A 238 23.60 -2.06 -9.88
CA GLU A 238 22.43 -1.33 -10.36
C GLU A 238 22.81 -0.10 -11.18
N PRO A 239 22.23 0.08 -12.40
CA PRO A 239 22.63 1.16 -13.30
C PRO A 239 22.25 2.55 -12.74
N PRO A 240 23.11 3.58 -12.95
CA PRO A 240 22.95 4.93 -12.38
C PRO A 240 21.64 5.63 -12.72
N ALA A 241 21.00 5.28 -13.83
CA ALA A 241 19.79 5.91 -14.34
C ALA A 241 18.49 5.57 -13.54
N ARG A 242 18.53 4.57 -12.65
CA ARG A 242 17.42 4.24 -11.75
C ARG A 242 17.60 4.77 -10.32
N ARG A 243 18.69 5.47 -10.08
CA ARG A 243 19.03 6.02 -8.78
C ARG A 243 18.38 7.40 -8.58
N SER A 244 17.09 7.46 -8.31
CA SER A 244 16.65 8.57 -7.45
C SER A 244 17.24 8.27 -6.08
N ALA A 245 18.31 8.99 -5.70
CA ALA A 245 18.95 8.82 -4.41
C ALA A 245 17.88 8.87 -3.31
N PRO A 246 17.84 7.87 -2.41
CA PRO A 246 16.90 7.90 -1.30
C PRO A 246 17.12 9.20 -0.54
N VAL A 247 16.04 9.92 -0.26
CA VAL A 247 16.10 11.15 0.52
C VAL A 247 16.42 10.73 1.96
N ASP A 248 17.44 11.35 2.56
CA ASP A 248 17.75 11.16 3.98
C ASP A 248 16.47 11.36 4.82
N LEU A 249 16.11 10.40 5.64
CA LEU A 249 14.91 10.41 6.47
C LEU A 249 14.85 11.69 7.34
N VAL A 250 15.96 12.08 7.95
CA VAL A 250 16.05 13.29 8.78
C VAL A 250 15.69 14.56 7.99
N ARG A 251 16.03 14.60 6.71
CA ARG A 251 15.63 15.70 5.83
C ARG A 251 14.16 15.60 5.45
N ALA A 252 13.70 14.38 5.12
CA ALA A 252 12.33 14.14 4.64
C ALA A 252 11.28 14.47 5.71
N VAL A 253 11.53 14.18 6.99
CA VAL A 253 10.59 14.47 8.08
C VAL A 253 10.35 15.95 8.29
N ARG A 254 11.33 16.82 7.98
CA ARG A 254 11.17 18.28 8.05
C ARG A 254 10.15 18.83 7.06
N GLU A 255 9.85 18.07 6.02
CA GLU A 255 8.82 18.40 5.03
C GLU A 255 7.41 18.02 5.51
N ARG A 256 7.26 17.56 6.75
CA ARG A 256 6.01 17.15 7.41
C ARG A 256 5.22 16.12 6.57
N PRO A 257 5.78 14.94 6.32
CA PRO A 257 5.03 13.86 5.68
C PRO A 257 3.87 13.42 6.57
N ALA A 258 2.80 12.95 5.95
CA ALA A 258 1.62 12.46 6.66
C ALA A 258 1.86 11.08 7.30
N LEU A 259 2.80 10.30 6.76
CA LEU A 259 3.01 8.91 7.15
C LEU A 259 4.39 8.43 6.73
N LEU A 260 5.01 7.59 7.57
CA LEU A 260 6.11 6.68 7.21
C LEU A 260 5.60 5.23 7.27
N TYR A 261 5.81 4.48 6.20
CA TYR A 261 5.59 3.03 6.15
C TYR A 261 6.94 2.32 6.09
N THR A 262 7.15 1.33 6.98
CA THR A 262 8.38 0.54 7.06
C THR A 262 8.10 -0.91 7.41
N VAL A 263 8.99 -1.82 6.96
CA VAL A 263 8.99 -3.25 7.28
C VAL A 263 10.32 -3.58 7.98
N PRO A 264 10.46 -3.25 9.26
CA PRO A 264 11.76 -3.25 9.94
C PRO A 264 12.26 -4.66 10.30
N THR A 265 11.41 -5.68 10.18
CA THR A 265 11.73 -7.07 10.50
C THR A 265 11.50 -7.97 9.29
N ALA A 266 12.54 -8.65 8.80
CA ALA A 266 12.51 -9.46 7.57
C ALA A 266 11.89 -8.69 6.40
N SER A 267 12.43 -7.51 6.13
CA SER A 267 11.92 -6.54 5.15
C SER A 267 11.59 -7.18 3.80
N ASN A 268 10.43 -6.86 3.25
CA ASN A 268 10.02 -7.31 1.93
C ASN A 268 10.41 -6.25 0.88
N PRO A 269 11.33 -6.53 -0.10
CA PRO A 269 11.80 -7.88 -0.48
C PRO A 269 13.22 -8.23 0.00
N THR A 270 13.87 -7.41 0.82
CA THR A 270 15.33 -7.54 1.08
C THR A 270 15.68 -8.58 2.13
N GLY A 271 14.73 -8.97 2.99
CA GLY A 271 14.97 -9.83 4.16
C GLY A 271 15.77 -9.14 5.26
N SER A 272 16.08 -7.84 5.13
CA SER A 272 16.86 -7.10 6.12
C SER A 272 16.12 -6.97 7.46
N VAL A 273 16.91 -6.90 8.55
CA VAL A 273 16.38 -6.71 9.90
C VAL A 273 17.02 -5.49 10.52
N MET A 274 16.19 -4.51 10.88
CA MET A 274 16.64 -3.29 11.55
C MET A 274 17.08 -3.60 12.99
N ASP A 275 18.29 -3.20 13.35
CA ASP A 275 18.82 -3.43 14.71
C ASP A 275 18.12 -2.55 15.78
N GLY A 276 18.25 -2.95 17.06
CA GLY A 276 17.64 -2.23 18.18
C GLY A 276 18.06 -0.75 18.29
N PRO A 277 19.33 -0.37 18.10
CA PRO A 277 19.74 1.03 18.04
C PRO A 277 19.06 1.82 16.94
N ALA A 278 18.89 1.25 15.73
CA ALA A 278 18.20 1.92 14.63
C ALA A 278 16.69 2.09 14.93
N ARG A 279 16.04 1.06 15.51
CA ARG A 279 14.63 1.16 15.95
C ARG A 279 14.43 2.27 16.98
N ARG A 280 15.31 2.38 17.97
CA ARG A 280 15.25 3.48 18.96
C ARG A 280 15.40 4.86 18.31
N ARG A 281 16.34 5.01 17.37
CA ARG A 281 16.51 6.28 16.64
C ARG A 281 15.27 6.63 15.81
N LEU A 282 14.69 5.65 15.12
CA LEU A 282 13.48 5.86 14.34
C LEU A 282 12.29 6.22 15.20
N ALA A 283 12.06 5.51 16.31
CA ALA A 283 10.99 5.82 17.27
C ALA A 283 11.16 7.22 17.89
N ALA A 284 12.39 7.59 18.25
CA ALA A 284 12.68 8.92 18.78
C ALA A 284 12.41 10.03 17.73
N LEU A 285 12.81 9.81 16.48
CA LEU A 285 12.57 10.75 15.38
C LEU A 285 11.08 10.90 15.10
N ALA A 286 10.33 9.80 15.11
CA ALA A 286 8.87 9.81 14.94
C ALA A 286 8.19 10.63 16.04
N ALA A 287 8.61 10.45 17.30
CA ALA A 287 8.08 11.20 18.43
C ALA A 287 8.46 12.69 18.38
N GLU A 288 9.70 13.03 18.02
CA GLU A 288 10.18 14.43 17.90
C GLU A 288 9.39 15.22 16.84
N HIS A 289 8.99 14.56 15.77
CA HIS A 289 8.34 15.22 14.63
C HIS A 289 6.83 14.95 14.53
N ASP A 290 6.25 14.28 15.52
CA ASP A 290 4.85 13.84 15.51
C ASP A 290 4.48 13.10 14.21
N LEU A 291 5.39 12.22 13.76
CA LEU A 291 5.29 11.49 12.51
C LEU A 291 4.58 10.15 12.74
N PRO A 292 3.39 9.94 12.15
CA PRO A 292 2.76 8.63 12.15
C PRO A 292 3.65 7.60 11.42
N VAL A 293 3.84 6.44 12.03
CA VAL A 293 4.62 5.34 11.47
C VAL A 293 3.77 4.07 11.44
N ILE A 294 3.68 3.43 10.30
CA ILE A 294 3.18 2.06 10.19
C ILE A 294 4.39 1.12 10.23
N ASP A 295 4.42 0.29 11.27
CA ASP A 295 5.37 -0.78 11.49
C ASP A 295 4.75 -2.09 10.99
N ASP A 296 5.16 -2.55 9.81
CA ASP A 296 4.62 -3.75 9.20
C ASP A 296 5.43 -4.98 9.66
N GLU A 297 4.82 -5.77 10.50
CA GLU A 297 5.38 -6.98 11.11
C GLU A 297 4.87 -8.29 10.46
N VAL A 298 4.25 -8.23 9.27
CA VAL A 298 3.70 -9.42 8.59
C VAL A 298 4.76 -10.49 8.37
N SER A 299 5.99 -10.11 8.08
CA SER A 299 7.13 -11.04 7.85
C SER A 299 7.99 -11.28 9.09
N ALA A 300 7.63 -10.75 10.26
CA ALA A 300 8.47 -10.80 11.45
C ALA A 300 8.81 -12.23 11.92
N GLU A 301 7.87 -13.16 11.78
CA GLU A 301 8.07 -14.57 12.16
C GLU A 301 8.96 -15.37 11.15
N LEU A 302 9.36 -14.72 10.03
CA LEU A 302 10.27 -15.32 9.04
C LEU A 302 11.76 -15.02 9.32
N CYS A 303 12.09 -14.60 10.53
CA CYS A 303 13.49 -14.51 10.97
C CYS A 303 14.03 -15.90 11.29
N PHE A 304 14.94 -16.39 10.45
CA PHE A 304 15.53 -17.73 10.62
C PHE A 304 16.79 -17.72 11.51
N ASP A 305 17.45 -16.57 11.64
CA ASP A 305 18.67 -16.39 12.39
C ASP A 305 18.42 -15.54 13.64
N GLY A 306 18.44 -16.17 14.82
CA GLY A 306 18.31 -15.48 16.09
C GLY A 306 16.89 -15.17 16.54
N ASP A 307 16.77 -14.34 17.56
CA ASP A 307 15.48 -13.92 18.11
C ASP A 307 14.84 -12.85 17.24
N THR A 308 13.52 -12.94 17.02
CA THR A 308 12.75 -11.88 16.35
C THR A 308 12.81 -10.60 17.19
N PRO A 309 13.32 -9.49 16.65
CA PRO A 309 13.39 -8.23 17.39
C PRO A 309 12.01 -7.75 17.84
N ALA A 310 11.97 -6.99 18.94
CA ALA A 310 10.75 -6.35 19.36
C ALA A 310 10.27 -5.34 18.29
N PRO A 311 8.95 -5.18 18.07
CA PRO A 311 8.43 -4.22 17.10
C PRO A 311 8.78 -2.77 17.49
N LEU A 312 8.64 -1.83 16.54
CA LEU A 312 8.94 -0.41 16.79
C LEU A 312 8.14 0.16 17.96
N THR A 313 6.90 -0.30 18.16
CA THR A 313 6.05 0.08 19.29
C THR A 313 6.67 -0.21 20.66
N ALA A 314 7.59 -1.16 20.75
CA ALA A 314 8.33 -1.44 22.00
C ALA A 314 9.42 -0.38 22.33
N TYR A 315 9.75 0.48 21.37
CA TYR A 315 10.79 1.50 21.51
C TYR A 315 10.25 2.92 21.64
N THR A 316 8.93 3.10 21.62
CA THR A 316 8.26 4.41 21.78
C THR A 316 7.39 4.41 23.01
N THR A 317 7.19 5.61 23.57
CA THR A 317 6.20 5.88 24.62
C THR A 317 5.01 6.70 24.08
N GLY A 318 5.07 7.07 22.81
CA GLY A 318 4.04 7.87 22.14
C GLY A 318 3.11 7.02 21.26
N GLU A 319 2.06 7.66 20.77
CA GLU A 319 1.02 7.06 19.94
C GLU A 319 1.34 7.11 18.43
N GLN A 320 2.57 7.52 18.06
CA GLN A 320 2.94 7.73 16.66
C GLN A 320 3.13 6.43 15.87
N VAL A 321 3.39 5.31 16.54
CA VAL A 321 3.67 4.04 15.86
C VAL A 321 2.47 3.10 15.98
N VAL A 322 1.99 2.61 14.84
CA VAL A 322 0.96 1.58 14.74
C VAL A 322 1.58 0.33 14.11
N THR A 323 1.55 -0.79 14.82
CA THR A 323 2.01 -2.08 14.30
C THR A 323 0.87 -2.78 13.58
N ILE A 324 1.14 -3.27 12.36
CA ILE A 324 0.24 -4.16 11.62
C ILE A 324 0.87 -5.54 11.46
N ALA A 325 0.04 -6.58 11.55
CA ALA A 325 0.47 -7.97 11.37
C ALA A 325 -0.62 -8.81 10.71
N SER A 326 -0.27 -10.01 10.24
CA SER A 326 -1.21 -10.90 9.57
C SER A 326 -0.86 -12.37 9.87
#